data_408b4f33023da245406d01444e6f7efc
#
_entry.id   408b4f33023da245406d01444e6f7efc
#
_cell.length_a   1.000
_cell.length_b   1.000
_cell.length_c   1.000
_cell.angle_alpha   90.00
_cell.angle_beta   90.00
_cell.angle_gamma   90.00
#
_symmetry.space_group_name_H-M   'P 1'
#
loop_
_entity.id
_entity.type
_entity.pdbx_description
1 polymer ?
#
loop_
_entity_poly.entity_id
_entity_poly.type
_entity_poly.pdbx_seq_one_letter_code
_entity_poly.pdbx_strand_id
1 'polypeptide(L)'
;MRSEWETAAHPGVFDFSHVDNPELKIFLDNAAPQLQPIFTTDFRRTVWHVPFGESVIEMGVDRGSVQSEGRRLPICEVELELISGNMADIFGLTRELQNTLDLRPAVASKAERGYALFAGQPETPFKAKTATLDLRAAVLDPDHEASAGFRERRILQGEVKFAGHMRVV
;
A
#
# COMPACT_ATOMS: atom_id res chain seq x y z
N MET A 1 -9.39 -7.22 11.79
CA MET A 1 -9.14 -5.76 11.67
C MET A 1 -7.80 -5.50 12.35
N ARG A 2 -6.91 -4.74 11.74
CA ARG A 2 -5.61 -4.38 12.34
C ARG A 2 -5.82 -3.06 13.10
N SER A 3 -5.34 -2.99 14.34
CA SER A 3 -5.38 -1.73 15.10
C SER A 3 -4.25 -0.82 14.62
N GLU A 4 -4.56 0.46 14.39
CA GLU A 4 -3.62 1.48 13.97
C GLU A 4 -3.75 2.71 14.87
N TRP A 5 -2.63 3.30 15.23
CA TRP A 5 -2.56 4.54 16.02
C TRP A 5 -1.67 5.52 15.28
N GLU A 6 -2.17 6.71 15.06
CA GLU A 6 -1.45 7.78 14.38
C GLU A 6 -1.17 8.94 15.34
N THR A 7 0.03 9.49 15.26
CA THR A 7 0.41 10.70 15.99
C THR A 7 1.38 11.54 15.15
N ALA A 8 1.29 12.85 15.32
CA ALA A 8 2.25 13.75 14.70
C ALA A 8 3.58 13.69 15.49
N ALA A 9 4.60 13.11 14.88
CA ALA A 9 5.92 12.98 15.47
C ALA A 9 7.02 13.40 14.49
N HIS A 10 8.17 13.86 15.02
CA HIS A 10 9.37 14.05 14.22
C HIS A 10 10.04 12.69 13.96
N PRO A 11 10.76 12.53 12.83
CA PRO A 11 11.52 11.31 12.56
C PRO A 11 12.43 10.91 13.74
N GLY A 12 12.33 9.65 14.18
CA GLY A 12 13.09 9.13 15.32
C GLY A 12 12.51 9.44 16.70
N VAL A 13 11.39 10.15 16.78
CA VAL A 13 10.66 10.37 18.04
C VAL A 13 9.42 9.49 18.04
N PHE A 14 9.29 8.67 19.09
CA PHE A 14 8.13 7.77 19.25
C PHE A 14 7.20 8.34 20.33
N ASP A 15 5.95 8.51 19.99
CA ASP A 15 4.87 8.88 20.92
C ASP A 15 3.82 7.77 20.92
N PHE A 16 3.74 7.03 22.02
CA PHE A 16 2.78 5.95 22.20
C PHE A 16 1.59 6.35 23.08
N SER A 17 1.37 7.65 23.28
CA SER A 17 0.27 8.16 24.13
C SER A 17 -1.11 7.72 23.66
N HIS A 18 -1.28 7.52 22.35
CA HIS A 18 -2.54 7.11 21.73
C HIS A 18 -2.76 5.59 21.72
N VAL A 19 -1.77 4.79 22.15
CA VAL A 19 -1.93 3.32 22.24
C VAL A 19 -2.85 3.00 23.39
N ASP A 20 -4.04 2.47 23.08
CA ASP A 20 -5.11 2.16 24.04
C ASP A 20 -4.96 0.80 24.72
N ASN A 21 -4.02 -0.04 24.25
CA ASN A 21 -3.66 -1.30 24.92
C ASN A 21 -2.53 -1.06 25.93
N PRO A 22 -2.81 -1.19 27.26
CA PRO A 22 -1.82 -0.85 28.29
C PRO A 22 -0.56 -1.72 28.26
N GLU A 23 -0.71 -3.02 27.99
CA GLU A 23 0.44 -3.95 27.95
C GLU A 23 1.35 -3.64 26.77
N LEU A 24 0.75 -3.40 25.61
CA LEU A 24 1.48 -3.00 24.42
C LEU A 24 2.18 -1.63 24.62
N LYS A 25 1.49 -0.68 25.24
CA LYS A 25 2.07 0.63 25.54
C LYS A 25 3.30 0.52 26.44
N ILE A 26 3.20 -0.24 27.54
CA ILE A 26 4.33 -0.49 28.45
C ILE A 26 5.51 -1.14 27.70
N PHE A 27 5.24 -2.13 26.85
CA PHE A 27 6.26 -2.77 26.03
C PHE A 27 6.93 -1.77 25.11
N LEU A 28 6.17 -0.93 24.40
CA LEU A 28 6.70 0.07 23.46
C LEU A 28 7.50 1.17 24.18
N ASP A 29 7.00 1.69 25.30
CA ASP A 29 7.70 2.69 26.12
C ASP A 29 9.08 2.15 26.60
N ASN A 30 9.16 0.88 26.99
CA ASN A 30 10.41 0.23 27.39
C ASN A 30 11.35 -0.04 26.19
N ALA A 31 10.81 -0.33 25.02
CA ALA A 31 11.60 -0.62 23.83
C ALA A 31 12.14 0.65 23.16
N ALA A 32 11.38 1.76 23.20
CA ALA A 32 11.70 2.99 22.48
C ALA A 32 13.15 3.50 22.66
N PRO A 33 13.75 3.52 23.87
CA PRO A 33 15.13 3.97 24.06
C PRO A 33 16.19 3.08 23.39
N GLN A 34 15.80 1.86 22.99
CA GLN A 34 16.69 0.86 22.39
C GLN A 34 16.49 0.76 20.87
N LEU A 35 15.48 1.44 20.32
CA LEU A 35 15.21 1.43 18.88
C LEU A 35 16.30 2.19 18.13
N GLN A 36 16.72 1.61 17.01
CA GLN A 36 17.70 2.21 16.11
C GLN A 36 17.11 2.27 14.70
N PRO A 37 17.33 3.35 13.94
CA PRO A 37 16.91 3.42 12.55
C PRO A 37 17.74 2.44 11.73
N ILE A 38 17.11 1.51 11.07
CA ILE A 38 17.73 0.50 10.21
C ILE A 38 17.56 0.78 8.72
N PHE A 39 16.49 1.46 8.35
CA PHE A 39 16.27 1.98 7.01
C PHE A 39 15.37 3.23 7.05
N THR A 40 15.39 3.98 5.97
CA THR A 40 14.50 5.13 5.75
C THR A 40 13.71 4.93 4.48
N THR A 41 12.41 5.22 4.51
CA THR A 41 11.59 5.39 3.32
C THR A 41 11.33 6.88 3.13
N ASP A 42 11.78 7.41 1.99
CA ASP A 42 11.57 8.81 1.62
C ASP A 42 10.88 8.84 0.25
N PHE A 43 9.62 9.27 0.23
CA PHE A 43 8.84 9.31 -0.99
C PHE A 43 7.77 10.40 -0.95
N ARG A 44 7.41 10.86 -2.13
CA ARG A 44 6.28 11.76 -2.36
C ARG A 44 5.09 10.95 -2.84
N ARG A 45 3.94 11.12 -2.18
CA ARG A 45 2.65 10.55 -2.59
C ARG A 45 1.79 11.63 -3.25
N THR A 46 1.20 11.27 -4.38
CA THR A 46 0.12 12.03 -5.00
C THR A 46 -1.14 11.16 -4.97
N VAL A 47 -2.26 11.72 -4.55
CA VAL A 47 -3.50 10.98 -4.33
C VAL A 47 -4.63 11.52 -5.17
N TRP A 48 -5.47 10.59 -5.64
CA TRP A 48 -6.72 10.88 -6.34
C TRP A 48 -7.83 9.99 -5.79
N HIS A 49 -9.02 10.55 -5.66
CA HIS A 49 -10.24 9.78 -5.46
C HIS A 49 -10.87 9.51 -6.83
N VAL A 50 -10.89 8.25 -7.22
CA VAL A 50 -11.34 7.78 -8.54
C VAL A 50 -12.70 7.12 -8.39
N PRO A 51 -13.78 7.71 -8.91
CA PRO A 51 -15.04 7.02 -9.06
C PRO A 51 -14.89 5.92 -10.12
N PHE A 52 -15.21 4.67 -9.78
CA PHE A 52 -15.15 3.53 -10.69
C PHE A 52 -16.29 2.56 -10.38
N GLY A 53 -17.12 2.23 -11.38
CA GLY A 53 -18.35 1.49 -11.13
C GLY A 53 -19.25 2.24 -10.13
N GLU A 54 -19.68 1.55 -9.08
CA GLU A 54 -20.42 2.13 -7.96
C GLU A 54 -19.51 2.52 -6.77
N SER A 55 -18.19 2.41 -6.95
CA SER A 55 -17.19 2.58 -5.91
C SER A 55 -16.48 3.92 -6.01
N VAL A 56 -15.91 4.33 -4.87
CA VAL A 56 -14.88 5.37 -4.78
C VAL A 56 -13.60 4.70 -4.31
N ILE A 57 -12.54 4.83 -5.13
CA ILE A 57 -11.23 4.22 -4.89
C ILE A 57 -10.21 5.34 -4.70
N GLU A 58 -9.47 5.30 -3.60
CA GLU A 58 -8.29 6.13 -3.45
C GLU A 58 -7.13 5.52 -4.24
N MET A 59 -6.54 6.32 -5.12
CA MET A 59 -5.36 5.95 -5.90
C MET A 59 -4.19 6.81 -5.49
N GLY A 60 -3.20 6.21 -4.84
CA GLY A 60 -1.95 6.83 -4.43
C GLY A 60 -0.81 6.46 -5.39
N VAL A 61 -0.06 7.46 -5.89
CA VAL A 61 1.16 7.24 -6.65
C VAL A 61 2.36 7.69 -5.81
N ASP A 62 3.22 6.73 -5.47
CA ASP A 62 4.41 6.94 -4.67
C ASP A 62 5.68 6.97 -5.53
N ARG A 63 6.49 8.01 -5.35
CA ARG A 63 7.82 8.14 -5.99
C ARG A 63 8.86 8.54 -4.98
N GLY A 64 9.95 7.76 -4.89
CA GLY A 64 10.99 8.03 -3.93
C GLY A 64 12.01 6.91 -3.82
N SER A 65 12.43 6.60 -2.58
CA SER A 65 13.39 5.51 -2.34
C SER A 65 13.30 4.96 -0.93
N VAL A 66 13.74 3.71 -0.80
CA VAL A 66 14.12 3.07 0.46
C VAL A 66 15.65 3.11 0.55
N GLN A 67 16.20 3.48 1.71
CA GLN A 67 17.63 3.63 1.91
C GLN A 67 18.08 2.93 3.20
N SER A 68 19.19 2.22 3.15
CA SER A 68 19.83 1.58 4.31
C SER A 68 21.34 1.43 4.07
N GLU A 69 22.18 1.87 5.00
CA GLU A 69 23.64 1.67 4.96
C GLU A 69 24.30 2.06 3.61
N GLY A 70 23.90 3.19 3.05
CA GLY A 70 24.41 3.68 1.75
C GLY A 70 23.83 2.99 0.51
N ARG A 71 23.02 1.95 0.69
CA ARG A 71 22.27 1.29 -0.38
C ARG A 71 20.94 1.98 -0.60
N ARG A 72 20.44 1.95 -1.83
CA ARG A 72 19.20 2.61 -2.22
C ARG A 72 18.39 1.78 -3.19
N LEU A 73 17.07 1.67 -2.93
CA LEU A 73 16.08 1.07 -3.84
C LEU A 73 15.04 2.12 -4.23
N PRO A 74 14.65 2.21 -5.51
CA PRO A 74 13.62 3.14 -5.94
C PRO A 74 12.24 2.72 -5.43
N ILE A 75 11.39 3.72 -5.19
CA ILE A 75 9.94 3.58 -5.01
C ILE A 75 9.30 4.22 -6.24
N CYS A 76 8.53 3.43 -7.00
CA CYS A 76 7.65 3.89 -8.05
C CYS A 76 6.47 2.93 -8.11
N GLU A 77 5.38 3.26 -7.42
CA GLU A 77 4.26 2.33 -7.24
C GLU A 77 2.93 3.05 -7.19
N VAL A 78 1.87 2.31 -7.55
CA VAL A 78 0.48 2.72 -7.40
C VAL A 78 -0.15 1.87 -6.30
N GLU A 79 -0.81 2.52 -5.36
CA GLU A 79 -1.63 1.87 -4.33
C GLU A 79 -3.09 2.22 -4.57
N LEU A 80 -3.97 1.23 -4.48
CA LEU A 80 -5.42 1.39 -4.63
C LEU A 80 -6.10 0.96 -3.33
N GLU A 81 -6.96 1.82 -2.80
CA GLU A 81 -7.71 1.56 -1.57
C GLU A 81 -9.20 1.83 -1.78
N LEU A 82 -10.05 0.90 -1.33
CA LEU A 82 -11.48 1.06 -1.43
C LEU A 82 -11.98 1.99 -0.32
N ILE A 83 -12.46 3.18 -0.69
CA ILE A 83 -13.13 4.08 0.25
C ILE A 83 -14.57 3.64 0.46
N SER A 84 -15.29 3.32 -0.63
CA SER A 84 -16.68 2.84 -0.57
C SER A 84 -17.04 2.03 -1.81
N GLY A 85 -17.99 1.12 -1.68
CA GLY A 85 -18.49 0.30 -2.78
C GLY A 85 -18.00 -1.14 -2.74
N ASN A 86 -17.66 -1.73 -3.90
CA ASN A 86 -17.34 -3.14 -4.06
C ASN A 86 -15.85 -3.36 -4.34
N MET A 87 -15.24 -4.34 -3.65
CA MET A 87 -13.84 -4.74 -3.87
C MET A 87 -13.56 -5.19 -5.32
N ALA A 88 -14.55 -5.73 -6.03
CA ALA A 88 -14.41 -6.10 -7.44
C ALA A 88 -14.03 -4.91 -8.34
N ASP A 89 -14.42 -3.70 -7.97
CA ASP A 89 -14.12 -2.49 -8.73
C ASP A 89 -12.64 -2.11 -8.65
N ILE A 90 -11.95 -2.45 -7.54
CA ILE A 90 -10.48 -2.31 -7.46
C ILE A 90 -9.79 -3.17 -8.53
N PHE A 91 -10.24 -4.42 -8.69
CA PHE A 91 -9.68 -5.30 -9.73
C PHE A 91 -10.00 -4.80 -11.15
N GLY A 92 -11.21 -4.24 -11.35
CA GLY A 92 -11.59 -3.59 -12.60
C GLY A 92 -10.69 -2.41 -12.94
N LEU A 93 -10.51 -1.48 -12.00
CA LEU A 93 -9.60 -0.33 -12.17
C LEU A 93 -8.15 -0.76 -12.38
N THR A 94 -7.67 -1.77 -11.63
CA THR A 94 -6.32 -2.32 -11.81
C THR A 94 -6.12 -2.82 -13.24
N ARG A 95 -7.09 -3.53 -13.80
CA ARG A 95 -7.03 -4.02 -15.18
C ARG A 95 -6.99 -2.88 -16.20
N GLU A 96 -7.81 -1.84 -16.01
CA GLU A 96 -7.77 -0.66 -16.88
C GLU A 96 -6.41 0.05 -16.83
N LEU A 97 -5.83 0.21 -15.64
CA LEU A 97 -4.51 0.80 -15.49
C LEU A 97 -3.43 -0.05 -16.18
N GLN A 98 -3.49 -1.38 -16.05
CA GLN A 98 -2.53 -2.31 -16.69
C GLN A 98 -2.64 -2.33 -18.21
N ASN A 99 -3.80 -2.01 -18.79
CA ASN A 99 -3.94 -1.87 -20.24
C ASN A 99 -3.16 -0.67 -20.83
N THR A 100 -2.85 0.31 -19.98
CA THR A 100 -2.20 1.56 -20.41
C THR A 100 -0.78 1.70 -19.86
N LEU A 101 -0.51 1.11 -18.71
CA LEU A 101 0.74 1.21 -17.97
C LEU A 101 1.33 -0.19 -17.76
N ASP A 102 2.65 -0.33 -17.87
CA ASP A 102 3.35 -1.58 -17.51
C ASP A 102 3.41 -1.71 -15.97
N LEU A 103 2.28 -2.09 -15.37
CA LEU A 103 2.14 -2.30 -13.93
C LEU A 103 2.17 -3.78 -13.60
N ARG A 104 2.89 -4.11 -12.53
CA ARG A 104 2.97 -5.47 -11.98
C ARG A 104 2.51 -5.50 -10.54
N PRO A 105 1.80 -6.56 -10.09
CA PRO A 105 1.44 -6.69 -8.69
C PRO A 105 2.68 -6.67 -7.80
N ALA A 106 2.69 -5.80 -6.79
CA ALA A 106 3.74 -5.76 -5.79
C ALA A 106 3.42 -6.72 -4.64
N VAL A 107 4.39 -7.52 -4.26
CA VAL A 107 4.27 -8.51 -3.19
C VAL A 107 4.88 -7.98 -1.89
N ALA A 108 6.04 -7.32 -1.98
CA ALA A 108 6.77 -6.81 -0.83
C ALA A 108 6.37 -5.37 -0.50
N SER A 109 6.03 -5.09 0.75
CA SER A 109 5.80 -3.74 1.26
C SER A 109 7.09 -2.89 1.24
N LYS A 110 6.96 -1.57 1.39
CA LYS A 110 8.12 -0.67 1.55
C LYS A 110 8.99 -1.10 2.75
N ALA A 111 8.34 -1.52 3.85
CA ALA A 111 9.03 -1.99 5.04
C ALA A 111 9.79 -3.29 4.79
N GLU A 112 9.18 -4.29 4.16
CA GLU A 112 9.86 -5.56 3.81
C GLU A 112 11.07 -5.32 2.91
N ARG A 113 10.96 -4.39 1.93
CA ARG A 113 12.09 -3.98 1.10
C ARG A 113 13.18 -3.29 1.92
N GLY A 114 12.80 -2.49 2.92
CA GLY A 114 13.73 -1.85 3.85
C GLY A 114 14.50 -2.86 4.69
N TYR A 115 13.82 -3.85 5.26
CA TYR A 115 14.45 -4.94 6.01
C TYR A 115 15.37 -5.79 5.13
N ALA A 116 14.94 -6.14 3.92
CA ALA A 116 15.76 -6.88 2.97
C ALA A 116 17.03 -6.10 2.58
N LEU A 117 16.88 -4.80 2.34
CA LEU A 117 18.00 -3.92 2.03
C LEU A 117 19.00 -3.83 3.19
N PHE A 118 18.52 -3.67 4.42
CA PHE A 118 19.34 -3.68 5.63
C PHE A 118 20.06 -5.03 5.80
N ALA A 119 19.36 -6.14 5.62
CA ALA A 119 19.95 -7.48 5.71
C ALA A 119 20.92 -7.83 4.57
N GLY A 120 21.09 -6.95 3.58
CA GLY A 120 21.92 -7.23 2.40
C GLY A 120 21.39 -8.35 1.52
N GLN A 121 20.09 -8.65 1.64
CA GLN A 121 19.44 -9.70 0.84
C GLN A 121 19.15 -9.15 -0.56
N PRO A 122 19.46 -9.91 -1.64
CA PRO A 122 19.04 -9.53 -2.98
C PRO A 122 17.50 -9.58 -3.05
N GLU A 123 16.90 -8.76 -3.93
CA GLU A 123 15.49 -8.92 -4.28
C GLU A 123 15.30 -10.33 -4.85
N THR A 124 14.76 -11.23 -4.03
CA THR A 124 14.44 -12.58 -4.51
C THR A 124 13.09 -12.53 -5.20
N PRO A 125 12.98 -13.08 -6.43
CA PRO A 125 11.70 -13.22 -7.08
C PRO A 125 10.75 -14.02 -6.17
N PHE A 126 9.57 -13.45 -5.89
CA PHE A 126 8.57 -14.15 -5.11
C PHE A 126 8.09 -15.40 -5.88
N LYS A 127 8.31 -16.57 -5.29
CA LYS A 127 7.70 -17.80 -5.81
C LYS A 127 6.28 -17.87 -5.25
N ALA A 128 5.29 -17.80 -6.13
CA ALA A 128 3.91 -18.04 -5.76
C ALA A 128 3.80 -19.39 -5.03
N LYS A 129 3.17 -19.38 -3.85
CA LYS A 129 2.81 -20.64 -3.18
C LYS A 129 1.59 -21.21 -3.90
N THR A 130 1.50 -22.53 -3.99
CA THR A 130 0.31 -23.21 -4.49
C THR A 130 -0.89 -22.74 -3.66
N ALA A 131 -1.84 -22.06 -4.29
CA ALA A 131 -3.11 -21.70 -3.68
C ALA A 131 -4.15 -22.75 -4.13
N THR A 132 -4.93 -23.27 -3.19
CA THR A 132 -6.13 -24.04 -3.54
C THR A 132 -7.21 -23.05 -3.89
N LEU A 133 -7.52 -22.95 -5.19
CA LEU A 133 -8.61 -22.12 -5.69
C LEU A 133 -9.90 -22.94 -5.59
N ASP A 134 -10.86 -22.48 -4.79
CA ASP A 134 -12.24 -22.96 -4.90
C ASP A 134 -12.89 -22.28 -6.11
N LEU A 135 -12.86 -22.98 -7.23
CA LEU A 135 -13.45 -22.49 -8.49
C LEU A 135 -14.98 -22.30 -8.42
N ARG A 136 -15.62 -22.71 -7.33
CA ARG A 136 -17.06 -22.48 -7.09
C ARG A 136 -17.34 -21.15 -6.40
N ALA A 137 -16.36 -20.52 -5.80
CA ALA A 137 -16.52 -19.29 -5.01
C ALA A 137 -16.31 -17.99 -5.79
N ALA A 138 -15.82 -18.03 -7.02
CA ALA A 138 -15.56 -16.83 -7.81
C ALA A 138 -15.88 -17.04 -9.28
N VAL A 139 -17.16 -17.03 -9.61
CA VAL A 139 -17.55 -16.61 -10.95
C VAL A 139 -17.58 -15.08 -10.92
N LEU A 140 -16.48 -14.46 -11.33
CA LEU A 140 -16.52 -13.06 -11.75
C LEU A 140 -17.48 -13.03 -12.95
N ASP A 141 -18.57 -12.29 -12.83
CA ASP A 141 -19.55 -12.10 -13.90
C ASP A 141 -18.81 -11.52 -15.12
N PRO A 142 -18.68 -12.26 -16.24
CA PRO A 142 -17.97 -11.77 -17.42
C PRO A 142 -18.73 -10.66 -18.15
N ASP A 143 -20.00 -10.43 -17.80
CA ASP A 143 -20.89 -9.48 -18.47
C ASP A 143 -20.95 -8.10 -17.78
N HIS A 144 -20.12 -7.86 -16.75
CA HIS A 144 -20.00 -6.53 -16.21
C HIS A 144 -19.23 -5.65 -17.20
N GLU A 145 -19.97 -4.98 -18.09
CA GLU A 145 -19.44 -3.96 -18.99
C GLU A 145 -18.72 -2.88 -18.17
N ALA A 146 -17.39 -2.98 -18.13
CA ALA A 146 -16.52 -1.90 -17.67
C ALA A 146 -16.75 -0.71 -18.59
N SER A 147 -17.75 0.09 -18.22
CA SER A 147 -18.22 1.21 -19.04
C SER A 147 -17.08 2.20 -19.31
N ALA A 148 -17.04 2.66 -20.54
CA ALA A 148 -16.12 3.63 -21.15
C ALA A 148 -16.05 5.02 -20.45
N GLY A 149 -16.04 5.05 -19.13
CA GLY A 149 -16.16 6.27 -18.33
C GLY A 149 -14.84 6.90 -17.84
N PHE A 150 -13.71 6.25 -18.06
CA PHE A 150 -12.42 6.77 -17.53
C PHE A 150 -11.93 8.05 -18.23
N ARG A 151 -12.33 8.31 -19.49
CA ARG A 151 -11.81 9.43 -20.28
C ARG A 151 -12.31 10.81 -19.88
N GLU A 152 -13.42 10.92 -19.12
CA GLU A 152 -14.05 12.23 -18.82
C GLU A 152 -14.26 12.54 -17.34
N ARG A 153 -13.78 11.68 -16.39
CA ARG A 153 -14.06 11.90 -14.97
C ARG A 153 -13.03 12.84 -14.34
N ARG A 154 -13.53 13.91 -13.72
CA ARG A 154 -12.70 14.82 -12.91
C ARG A 154 -12.10 14.05 -11.74
N ILE A 155 -10.77 13.99 -11.72
CA ILE A 155 -9.97 13.50 -10.61
C ILE A 155 -9.80 14.65 -9.62
N LEU A 156 -10.25 14.46 -8.37
CA LEU A 156 -10.06 15.42 -7.30
C LEU A 156 -8.76 15.13 -6.57
N GLN A 157 -7.88 16.15 -6.45
CA GLN A 157 -6.60 16.02 -5.77
C GLN A 157 -6.75 16.30 -4.27
N GLY A 158 -6.21 15.45 -3.39
CA GLY A 158 -6.26 15.57 -1.93
C GLY A 158 -5.03 14.97 -1.23
N GLU A 159 -4.86 15.21 0.06
CA GLU A 159 -3.79 14.65 0.92
C GLU A 159 -4.26 13.44 1.75
N VAL A 160 -3.37 12.54 2.15
CA VAL A 160 -3.52 11.10 2.41
C VAL A 160 -3.48 10.65 3.84
N LYS A 161 -4.15 9.54 4.19
CA LYS A 161 -3.85 8.61 5.31
C LYS A 161 -4.24 7.16 5.01
N PHE A 162 -3.52 6.18 5.60
CA PHE A 162 -3.50 4.76 5.23
C PHE A 162 -4.49 3.83 5.92
N ALA A 163 -5.01 2.79 5.24
CA ALA A 163 -5.26 1.39 5.68
C ALA A 163 -5.91 0.50 4.59
N GLY A 164 -5.35 -0.71 4.32
CA GLY A 164 -5.94 -1.81 3.51
C GLY A 164 -5.69 -1.75 2.00
N HIS A 165 -4.65 -2.44 1.48
CA HIS A 165 -4.09 -2.12 0.14
C HIS A 165 -4.14 -3.26 -0.87
N MET A 166 -4.48 -2.93 -2.13
CA MET A 166 -3.86 -3.57 -3.29
C MET A 166 -2.76 -2.65 -3.83
N ARG A 167 -1.58 -3.21 -4.08
CA ARG A 167 -0.41 -2.50 -4.55
C ARG A 167 0.03 -3.03 -5.91
N VAL A 168 0.31 -2.10 -6.82
CA VAL A 168 0.80 -2.40 -8.18
C VAL A 168 2.07 -1.58 -8.42
N VAL A 169 3.11 -2.18 -8.99
CA VAL A 169 4.42 -1.55 -9.27
C VAL A 169 4.67 -1.52 -10.75
#